data_96206bdd66427bbe3eb5bd12c1a09135
#
_entry.id   96206bdd66427bbe3eb5bd12c1a09135
#
_cell.length_a   1.000
_cell.length_b   1.000
_cell.length_c   1.000
_cell.angle_alpha   90.00
_cell.angle_beta   90.00
_cell.angle_gamma   90.00
#
_symmetry.space_group_name_H-M   'P 1'
#
loop_
_entity.id
_entity.type
_entity.pdbx_description
1 polymer ?
#
loop_
_entity_poly.entity_id
_entity_poly.type
_entity_poly.pdbx_seq_one_letter_code
_entity_poly.pdbx_strand_id
1 'polypeptide(L)'
;MNHLLQSQLQSYASSGLYPLHMPGHKRRVVPAPGLPAGWDMTEVPGVDDLHDADGILADAMARTAALWRAKRTWYLVNGSTCGILAAIRAAVVSSGRTAVICARNCHKSVYHAIELNRLTAHWLVPPVDPAFGIYGSITPAMVADALCACPDAAAVILTSPTYEGVLSDLAAIAALCHAASVPLIVDEAHGAHYLPLAAAHGWQGGAIAAGADVIIQSPHKTLPSLTQTALLHWNSSFIPPQELERQLDVFETSSPSYPLMASLDGCTGLLAEHGDAWFAAWRARLQRFSGAVRPLRRLRVLCHGMDDVSAHPGFFAHDSGKILVNGAAAGLTGPALAELLRRDWQFETEMSCGANVLAMTSPCDEETALDRFAAALLVIDAAAAQNAPLPASAQVLPIPGPAACSIAQALFAPHTALALQHAVGRTSAEYVWAYPPGVPLLAPGEVITPEFIAACTALAACGTHLHHTGLGGGSTLDVLP
;
A
#
# COMPACT_ATOMS: atom_id res chain seq x y z
N MET A 1 16.81 27.07 0.36
CA MET A 1 16.03 26.47 1.47
C MET A 1 15.04 27.41 2.19
N ASN A 2 14.97 28.68 1.86
CA ASN A 2 14.17 29.66 2.60
C ASN A 2 12.64 29.66 2.31
N HIS A 3 12.13 28.66 1.58
CA HIS A 3 10.74 28.64 1.10
C HIS A 3 9.97 27.36 1.43
N LEU A 4 10.53 26.47 2.28
CA LEU A 4 9.80 25.29 2.73
C LEU A 4 8.62 25.72 3.62
N LEU A 5 7.53 25.00 3.52
CA LEU A 5 6.31 25.22 4.30
C LEU A 5 6.61 25.32 5.81
N GLN A 6 7.49 24.44 6.32
CA GLN A 6 7.96 24.48 7.70
C GLN A 6 8.48 25.88 8.12
N SER A 7 9.31 26.50 7.26
CA SER A 7 9.89 27.84 7.55
C SER A 7 8.81 28.92 7.58
N GLN A 8 7.82 28.82 6.71
CA GLN A 8 6.68 29.73 6.67
C GLN A 8 5.80 29.59 7.92
N LEU A 9 5.45 28.36 8.30
CA LEU A 9 4.69 28.08 9.52
C LEU A 9 5.43 28.55 10.78
N GLN A 10 6.74 28.36 10.84
CA GLN A 10 7.58 28.86 11.94
C GLN A 10 7.58 30.39 12.00
N SER A 11 7.69 31.05 10.85
CA SER A 11 7.63 32.50 10.75
C SER A 11 6.26 33.03 11.22
N TYR A 12 5.17 32.41 10.75
CA TYR A 12 3.82 32.75 11.19
C TYR A 12 3.63 32.51 12.69
N ALA A 13 4.08 31.37 13.23
CA ALA A 13 4.03 31.07 14.66
C ALA A 13 4.73 32.13 15.53
N SER A 14 5.81 32.71 14.98
CA SER A 14 6.61 33.76 15.66
C SER A 14 6.14 35.20 15.41
N SER A 15 5.07 35.42 14.63
CA SER A 15 4.61 36.74 14.21
C SER A 15 4.01 37.61 15.34
N GLY A 16 3.75 37.00 16.51
CA GLY A 16 3.09 37.68 17.63
C GLY A 16 1.57 37.81 17.48
N LEU A 17 0.97 37.37 16.39
CA LEU A 17 -0.48 37.38 16.20
C LEU A 17 -1.14 36.42 17.19
N TYR A 18 -2.09 36.94 17.97
CA TYR A 18 -2.85 36.14 18.93
C TYR A 18 -3.93 35.31 18.19
N PRO A 19 -4.00 33.98 18.36
CA PRO A 19 -4.87 33.12 17.57
C PRO A 19 -6.31 33.12 18.10
N LEU A 20 -7.15 34.04 17.63
CA LEU A 20 -8.61 33.98 17.86
C LEU A 20 -9.33 32.99 16.91
N HIS A 21 -8.57 32.20 16.14
CA HIS A 21 -9.02 31.13 15.26
C HIS A 21 -8.79 29.75 15.88
N MET A 22 -9.26 28.72 15.23
CA MET A 22 -8.94 27.30 15.57
C MET A 22 -7.45 27.02 15.30
N PRO A 23 -6.83 26.01 15.93
CA PRO A 23 -7.39 25.07 16.91
C PRO A 23 -7.56 25.69 18.34
N GLY A 24 -8.36 24.97 19.17
CA GLY A 24 -8.70 25.42 20.52
C GLY A 24 -7.55 25.54 21.52
N HIS A 25 -6.42 24.83 21.28
CA HIS A 25 -5.21 24.92 22.10
C HIS A 25 -4.48 26.28 21.98
N LYS A 26 -4.86 27.11 20.99
CA LYS A 26 -4.37 28.49 20.78
C LYS A 26 -2.84 28.60 20.66
N ARG A 27 -2.16 27.51 20.22
CA ARG A 27 -0.69 27.38 20.16
C ARG A 27 0.01 27.60 21.53
N ARG A 28 -0.76 27.62 22.63
CA ARG A 28 -0.28 27.91 24.00
C ARG A 28 -0.36 26.72 24.94
N VAL A 29 -1.37 25.85 24.78
CA VAL A 29 -1.57 24.65 25.60
C VAL A 29 -1.28 23.44 24.75
N VAL A 30 -0.12 22.78 24.95
CA VAL A 30 0.27 21.60 24.23
C VAL A 30 -0.33 20.38 24.93
N PRO A 31 -1.19 19.56 24.27
CA PRO A 31 -1.86 18.40 24.89
C PRO A 31 -0.88 17.35 25.41
N ALA A 32 0.28 17.21 24.76
CA ALA A 32 1.36 16.33 25.19
C ALA A 32 2.72 16.92 24.78
N PRO A 33 3.80 16.70 25.57
CA PRO A 33 5.14 17.16 25.24
C PRO A 33 5.59 16.69 23.85
N GLY A 34 6.23 17.58 23.09
CA GLY A 34 6.79 17.26 21.77
C GLY A 34 5.82 17.39 20.59
N LEU A 35 4.53 17.64 20.82
CA LEU A 35 3.61 17.89 19.71
C LEU A 35 3.88 19.27 19.07
N PRO A 36 3.81 19.40 17.72
CA PRO A 36 4.15 20.61 16.99
C PRO A 36 3.00 21.64 17.01
N ALA A 37 2.42 21.94 18.18
CA ALA A 37 1.27 22.84 18.33
C ALA A 37 1.53 24.25 17.79
N GLY A 38 2.79 24.68 17.67
CA GLY A 38 3.15 25.97 17.07
C GLY A 38 2.86 26.05 15.56
N TRP A 39 2.83 24.90 14.88
CA TRP A 39 2.54 24.78 13.44
C TRP A 39 1.10 24.33 13.16
N ASP A 40 0.38 23.95 14.22
CA ASP A 40 -1.01 23.51 14.11
C ASP A 40 -1.94 24.71 14.08
N MET A 41 -2.50 24.95 12.93
CA MET A 41 -3.35 26.09 12.61
C MET A 41 -4.38 25.70 11.55
N THR A 42 -5.25 26.62 11.21
CA THR A 42 -6.25 26.45 10.13
C THR A 42 -5.95 27.41 8.98
N GLU A 43 -6.80 27.45 7.98
CA GLU A 43 -6.75 28.24 6.76
C GLU A 43 -6.92 29.74 7.08
N VAL A 44 -5.89 30.35 7.67
CA VAL A 44 -5.86 31.78 7.99
C VAL A 44 -5.00 32.52 6.95
N PRO A 45 -5.21 33.86 6.79
CA PRO A 45 -4.40 34.62 5.85
C PRO A 45 -2.90 34.43 6.06
N GLY A 46 -2.19 34.07 5.00
CA GLY A 46 -0.73 33.87 4.99
C GLY A 46 -0.26 32.41 5.16
N VAL A 47 -1.18 31.45 5.34
CA VAL A 47 -0.83 30.02 5.41
C VAL A 47 -1.51 29.14 4.36
N ASP A 48 -2.32 29.77 3.46
CA ASP A 48 -2.97 29.09 2.33
C ASP A 48 -4.10 28.10 2.75
N ASP A 49 -4.83 27.55 1.78
CA ASP A 49 -5.89 26.56 1.97
C ASP A 49 -5.59 25.34 1.06
N LEU A 50 -5.60 24.13 1.62
CA LEU A 50 -5.28 22.92 0.84
C LEU A 50 -6.30 22.68 -0.28
N HIS A 51 -7.57 23.03 -0.06
CA HIS A 51 -8.65 22.80 -1.03
C HIS A 51 -8.76 23.92 -2.10
N ASP A 52 -8.11 25.09 -1.87
CA ASP A 52 -8.04 26.19 -2.83
C ASP A 52 -6.63 26.83 -2.80
N ALA A 53 -5.63 25.99 -2.98
CA ALA A 53 -4.22 26.37 -2.83
C ALA A 53 -3.77 27.31 -3.95
N ASP A 54 -3.40 28.56 -3.59
CA ASP A 54 -2.87 29.57 -4.51
C ASP A 54 -1.57 30.22 -4.02
N GLY A 55 -1.05 29.77 -2.86
CA GLY A 55 0.12 30.30 -2.19
C GLY A 55 1.17 29.23 -1.82
N ILE A 56 1.53 29.18 -0.54
CA ILE A 56 2.64 28.35 -0.04
C ILE A 56 2.39 26.85 -0.20
N LEU A 57 1.13 26.40 -0.16
CA LEU A 57 0.77 25.00 -0.39
C LEU A 57 0.84 24.66 -1.89
N ALA A 58 0.35 25.56 -2.76
CA ALA A 58 0.50 25.40 -4.20
C ALA A 58 1.97 25.27 -4.59
N ASP A 59 2.85 26.12 -4.06
CA ASP A 59 4.29 26.09 -4.29
C ASP A 59 4.93 24.79 -3.78
N ALA A 60 4.53 24.31 -2.60
CA ALA A 60 5.01 23.06 -2.01
C ALA A 60 4.61 21.84 -2.88
N MET A 61 3.36 21.77 -3.29
CA MET A 61 2.86 20.70 -4.18
C MET A 61 3.54 20.75 -5.57
N ALA A 62 3.81 21.95 -6.10
CA ALA A 62 4.54 22.13 -7.36
C ALA A 62 6.00 21.62 -7.25
N ARG A 63 6.70 21.91 -6.15
CA ARG A 63 8.05 21.37 -5.88
C ARG A 63 8.04 19.83 -5.84
N THR A 64 7.04 19.27 -5.18
CA THR A 64 6.88 17.81 -5.11
C THR A 64 6.59 17.23 -6.49
N ALA A 65 5.67 17.82 -7.26
CA ALA A 65 5.39 17.40 -8.62
C ALA A 65 6.63 17.41 -9.51
N ALA A 66 7.46 18.45 -9.40
CA ALA A 66 8.71 18.58 -10.15
C ALA A 66 9.72 17.48 -9.78
N LEU A 67 9.89 17.15 -8.49
CA LEU A 67 10.80 16.11 -8.04
C LEU A 67 10.39 14.70 -8.52
N TRP A 68 9.09 14.38 -8.50
CA TRP A 68 8.54 13.12 -9.00
C TRP A 68 8.31 13.11 -10.52
N ARG A 69 8.43 14.28 -11.20
CA ARG A 69 8.10 14.47 -12.62
C ARG A 69 6.64 14.16 -12.95
N ALA A 70 5.75 14.45 -12.03
CA ALA A 70 4.32 14.45 -12.30
C ALA A 70 3.87 15.79 -12.91
N LYS A 71 2.79 15.78 -13.72
CA LYS A 71 2.20 17.04 -14.23
C LYS A 71 1.61 17.87 -13.09
N ARG A 72 0.98 17.21 -12.12
CA ARG A 72 0.43 17.83 -10.92
C ARG A 72 0.46 16.86 -9.74
N THR A 73 0.55 17.39 -8.53
CA THR A 73 0.54 16.60 -7.28
C THR A 73 -0.31 17.32 -6.25
N TRP A 74 -1.12 16.57 -5.51
CA TRP A 74 -1.83 17.03 -4.31
C TRP A 74 -1.30 16.32 -3.07
N TYR A 75 -1.22 17.07 -1.97
CA TYR A 75 -0.96 16.52 -0.66
C TYR A 75 -2.22 15.90 -0.10
N LEU A 76 -2.09 14.75 0.58
CA LEU A 76 -3.17 14.06 1.24
C LEU A 76 -2.82 13.88 2.72
N VAL A 77 -3.74 14.30 3.59
CA VAL A 77 -3.60 14.17 5.05
C VAL A 77 -4.57 13.15 5.66
N ASN A 78 -5.40 12.51 4.83
CA ASN A 78 -6.26 11.38 5.20
C ASN A 78 -5.72 10.05 4.64
N GLY A 79 -4.42 9.97 4.38
CA GLY A 79 -3.74 8.78 3.86
C GLY A 79 -4.03 8.51 2.38
N SER A 80 -3.38 7.49 1.83
CA SER A 80 -3.65 7.01 0.46
C SER A 80 -5.10 6.55 0.26
N THR A 81 -5.79 6.18 1.34
CA THR A 81 -7.20 5.76 1.28
C THR A 81 -8.09 6.84 0.64
N CYS A 82 -8.00 8.11 1.07
CA CYS A 82 -8.80 9.18 0.48
C CYS A 82 -8.43 9.41 -1.00
N GLY A 83 -7.15 9.36 -1.35
CA GLY A 83 -6.68 9.49 -2.73
C GLY A 83 -7.20 8.37 -3.64
N ILE A 84 -7.23 7.12 -3.17
CA ILE A 84 -7.77 5.98 -3.92
C ILE A 84 -9.29 6.16 -4.13
N LEU A 85 -10.03 6.55 -3.09
CA LEU A 85 -11.47 6.83 -3.19
C LEU A 85 -11.74 7.95 -4.19
N ALA A 86 -11.01 9.05 -4.09
CA ALA A 86 -11.13 10.22 -4.98
C ALA A 86 -10.79 9.86 -6.43
N ALA A 87 -9.67 9.15 -6.68
CA ALA A 87 -9.23 8.78 -8.02
C ALA A 87 -10.24 7.87 -8.73
N ILE A 88 -10.74 6.84 -8.05
CA ILE A 88 -11.74 5.92 -8.63
C ILE A 88 -13.06 6.68 -8.89
N ARG A 89 -13.50 7.49 -7.94
CA ARG A 89 -14.71 8.29 -8.12
C ARG A 89 -14.59 9.28 -9.29
N ALA A 90 -13.43 9.94 -9.43
CA ALA A 90 -13.16 10.86 -10.52
C ALA A 90 -13.21 10.15 -11.88
N ALA A 91 -12.63 8.94 -12.00
CA ALA A 91 -12.70 8.15 -13.22
C ALA A 91 -14.14 7.75 -13.58
N VAL A 92 -14.92 7.33 -12.59
CA VAL A 92 -16.35 6.98 -12.76
C VAL A 92 -17.17 8.18 -13.23
N VAL A 93 -17.00 9.33 -12.57
CA VAL A 93 -17.76 10.55 -12.93
C VAL A 93 -17.36 11.08 -14.30
N SER A 94 -16.06 11.09 -14.61
CA SER A 94 -15.53 11.59 -15.89
C SER A 94 -15.99 10.74 -17.08
N SER A 95 -16.10 9.41 -16.88
CA SER A 95 -16.49 8.49 -17.95
C SER A 95 -17.99 8.23 -18.03
N GLY A 96 -18.73 8.41 -16.94
CA GLY A 96 -20.13 7.97 -16.77
C GLY A 96 -20.30 6.44 -16.73
N ARG A 97 -19.20 5.67 -16.63
CA ARG A 97 -19.20 4.21 -16.64
C ARG A 97 -19.27 3.66 -15.21
N THR A 98 -19.79 2.45 -15.04
CA THR A 98 -20.00 1.83 -13.71
C THR A 98 -19.28 0.49 -13.53
N ALA A 99 -18.51 0.06 -14.51
CA ALA A 99 -17.64 -1.09 -14.42
C ALA A 99 -16.19 -0.66 -14.20
N VAL A 100 -15.41 -1.46 -13.45
CA VAL A 100 -13.98 -1.27 -13.25
C VAL A 100 -13.24 -2.60 -13.34
N ILE A 101 -11.99 -2.57 -13.81
CA ILE A 101 -11.09 -3.71 -13.84
C ILE A 101 -10.09 -3.53 -12.70
N CYS A 102 -10.04 -4.45 -11.74
CA CYS A 102 -9.25 -4.30 -10.53
C CYS A 102 -8.39 -5.53 -10.22
N ALA A 103 -7.17 -5.32 -9.74
CA ALA A 103 -6.39 -6.40 -9.14
C ALA A 103 -7.10 -6.94 -7.89
N ARG A 104 -7.26 -8.27 -7.78
CA ARG A 104 -7.94 -8.90 -6.63
C ARG A 104 -7.15 -8.75 -5.33
N ASN A 105 -5.84 -8.58 -5.42
CA ASN A 105 -4.93 -8.34 -4.30
C ASN A 105 -4.74 -6.84 -3.96
N CYS A 106 -5.67 -5.98 -4.38
CA CYS A 106 -5.63 -4.57 -4.00
C CYS A 106 -6.05 -4.35 -2.53
N HIS A 107 -5.64 -3.20 -1.98
CA HIS A 107 -5.99 -2.80 -0.63
C HIS A 107 -7.52 -2.59 -0.48
N LYS A 108 -8.04 -2.83 0.72
CA LYS A 108 -9.48 -2.66 1.05
C LYS A 108 -10.09 -1.32 0.61
N SER A 109 -9.30 -0.25 0.49
CA SER A 109 -9.78 1.06 0.01
C SER A 109 -10.34 1.02 -1.41
N VAL A 110 -9.80 0.15 -2.29
CA VAL A 110 -10.36 -0.07 -3.63
C VAL A 110 -11.73 -0.75 -3.53
N TYR A 111 -11.87 -1.75 -2.66
CA TYR A 111 -13.16 -2.41 -2.39
C TYR A 111 -14.19 -1.43 -1.84
N HIS A 112 -13.79 -0.55 -0.90
CA HIS A 112 -14.67 0.51 -0.39
C HIS A 112 -15.08 1.50 -1.49
N ALA A 113 -14.19 1.83 -2.44
CA ALA A 113 -14.56 2.65 -3.59
C ALA A 113 -15.59 1.97 -4.48
N ILE A 114 -15.44 0.65 -4.71
CA ILE A 114 -16.40 -0.18 -5.47
C ILE A 114 -17.76 -0.20 -4.76
N GLU A 115 -17.75 -0.41 -3.44
CA GLU A 115 -18.94 -0.39 -2.58
C GLU A 115 -19.67 0.95 -2.65
N LEU A 116 -18.98 2.05 -2.32
CA LEU A 116 -19.54 3.41 -2.26
C LEU A 116 -20.10 3.88 -3.60
N ASN A 117 -19.48 3.50 -4.70
CA ASN A 117 -19.92 3.87 -6.04
C ASN A 117 -20.82 2.80 -6.68
N ARG A 118 -21.13 1.70 -5.98
CA ARG A 118 -21.96 0.55 -6.48
C ARG A 118 -21.46 0.01 -7.81
N LEU A 119 -20.14 -0.14 -7.96
CA LEU A 119 -19.51 -0.55 -9.21
C LEU A 119 -19.59 -2.07 -9.41
N THR A 120 -19.56 -2.47 -10.67
CA THR A 120 -19.27 -3.84 -11.08
C THR A 120 -17.75 -4.00 -11.24
N ALA A 121 -17.16 -4.91 -10.48
CA ALA A 121 -15.74 -5.18 -10.53
C ALA A 121 -15.44 -6.41 -11.40
N HIS A 122 -14.51 -6.26 -12.35
CA HIS A 122 -13.88 -7.34 -13.09
C HIS A 122 -12.50 -7.61 -12.46
N TRP A 123 -12.38 -8.74 -11.76
CA TRP A 123 -11.20 -9.04 -10.97
C TRP A 123 -10.08 -9.66 -11.81
N LEU A 124 -8.89 -9.09 -11.71
CA LEU A 124 -7.63 -9.68 -12.15
C LEU A 124 -7.04 -10.45 -10.97
N VAL A 125 -7.04 -11.77 -11.04
CA VAL A 125 -6.51 -12.64 -9.99
C VAL A 125 -5.07 -13.01 -10.34
N PRO A 126 -4.05 -12.44 -9.66
CA PRO A 126 -2.66 -12.74 -9.97
C PRO A 126 -2.32 -14.18 -9.58
N PRO A 127 -1.30 -14.81 -10.23
CA PRO A 127 -0.81 -16.11 -9.82
C PRO A 127 -0.25 -16.03 -8.40
N VAL A 128 -0.30 -17.15 -7.67
CA VAL A 128 0.31 -17.26 -6.34
C VAL A 128 1.69 -17.93 -6.49
N ASP A 129 2.72 -17.31 -5.94
CA ASP A 129 4.04 -17.91 -5.83
C ASP A 129 4.01 -19.07 -4.82
N PRO A 130 4.35 -20.30 -5.24
CA PRO A 130 4.23 -21.47 -4.38
C PRO A 130 5.30 -21.53 -3.27
N ALA A 131 6.40 -20.79 -3.43
CA ALA A 131 7.51 -20.83 -2.50
C ALA A 131 7.30 -19.95 -1.26
N PHE A 132 6.61 -18.82 -1.45
CA PHE A 132 6.32 -17.86 -0.39
C PHE A 132 4.83 -17.73 -0.08
N GLY A 133 3.94 -18.28 -0.91
CA GLY A 133 2.49 -18.17 -0.71
C GLY A 133 1.98 -16.73 -0.82
N ILE A 134 2.53 -15.94 -1.74
CA ILE A 134 2.17 -14.54 -1.97
C ILE A 134 1.69 -14.34 -3.41
N TYR A 135 0.95 -13.27 -3.65
CA TYR A 135 0.50 -12.92 -4.99
C TYR A 135 1.65 -12.44 -5.87
N GLY A 136 1.67 -12.92 -7.12
CA GLY A 136 2.56 -12.47 -8.17
C GLY A 136 2.08 -11.19 -8.88
N SER A 137 2.67 -10.93 -10.04
CA SER A 137 2.37 -9.75 -10.86
C SER A 137 1.06 -9.91 -11.63
N ILE A 138 0.36 -8.80 -11.83
CA ILE A 138 -0.64 -8.69 -12.89
C ILE A 138 0.11 -8.55 -14.21
N THR A 139 -0.21 -9.43 -15.18
CA THR A 139 0.45 -9.42 -16.48
C THR A 139 -0.27 -8.56 -17.50
N PRO A 140 0.43 -8.01 -18.52
CA PRO A 140 -0.21 -7.31 -19.63
C PRO A 140 -1.30 -8.14 -20.33
N ALA A 141 -1.08 -9.45 -20.47
CA ALA A 141 -2.06 -10.35 -21.07
C ALA A 141 -3.38 -10.42 -20.29
N MET A 142 -3.30 -10.54 -18.96
CA MET A 142 -4.50 -10.51 -18.10
C MET A 142 -5.30 -9.21 -18.28
N VAL A 143 -4.60 -8.07 -18.39
CA VAL A 143 -5.25 -6.76 -18.58
C VAL A 143 -5.86 -6.67 -19.99
N ALA A 144 -5.18 -7.15 -21.02
CA ALA A 144 -5.71 -7.17 -22.39
C ALA A 144 -6.99 -8.00 -22.48
N ASP A 145 -7.00 -9.21 -21.89
CA ASP A 145 -8.18 -10.08 -21.87
C ASP A 145 -9.34 -9.42 -21.12
N ALA A 146 -9.07 -8.77 -19.98
CA ALA A 146 -10.08 -8.08 -19.21
C ALA A 146 -10.64 -6.84 -19.92
N LEU A 147 -9.82 -6.07 -20.61
CA LEU A 147 -10.27 -4.93 -21.44
C LEU A 147 -11.15 -5.39 -22.60
N CYS A 148 -10.85 -6.54 -23.21
CA CYS A 148 -11.72 -7.14 -24.23
C CYS A 148 -13.07 -7.59 -23.64
N ALA A 149 -13.07 -8.15 -22.43
CA ALA A 149 -14.28 -8.62 -21.74
C ALA A 149 -15.13 -7.47 -21.17
N CYS A 150 -14.51 -6.32 -20.82
CA CYS A 150 -15.13 -5.15 -20.22
C CYS A 150 -14.64 -3.86 -20.93
N PRO A 151 -15.06 -3.62 -22.19
CA PRO A 151 -14.60 -2.46 -22.97
C PRO A 151 -15.14 -1.12 -22.45
N ASP A 152 -16.14 -1.13 -21.61
CA ASP A 152 -16.77 0.02 -20.96
C ASP A 152 -16.25 0.24 -19.51
N ALA A 153 -15.12 -0.30 -19.16
CA ALA A 153 -14.51 -0.04 -17.86
C ALA A 153 -14.21 1.45 -17.66
N ALA A 154 -14.51 1.99 -16.47
CA ALA A 154 -14.21 3.37 -16.09
C ALA A 154 -12.71 3.56 -15.82
N ALA A 155 -12.03 2.53 -15.32
CA ALA A 155 -10.61 2.50 -15.07
C ALA A 155 -10.09 1.06 -14.91
N VAL A 156 -8.79 0.89 -15.13
CA VAL A 156 -8.01 -0.24 -14.61
C VAL A 156 -7.32 0.23 -13.33
N ILE A 157 -7.45 -0.54 -12.24
CA ILE A 157 -6.90 -0.21 -10.92
C ILE A 157 -5.95 -1.32 -10.47
N LEU A 158 -4.69 -1.00 -10.26
CA LEU A 158 -3.64 -1.96 -9.86
C LEU A 158 -2.91 -1.48 -8.61
N THR A 159 -2.40 -2.44 -7.82
CA THR A 159 -1.44 -2.18 -6.75
C THR A 159 -0.06 -2.64 -7.18
N SER A 160 0.91 -1.72 -7.25
CA SER A 160 2.29 -2.02 -7.62
C SER A 160 3.24 -0.93 -7.06
N PRO A 161 4.21 -1.32 -6.19
CA PRO A 161 4.44 -2.68 -5.71
C PRO A 161 3.32 -3.19 -4.79
N THR A 162 3.21 -4.52 -4.68
CA THR A 162 2.38 -5.14 -3.64
C THR A 162 2.98 -4.88 -2.26
N TYR A 163 2.29 -5.29 -1.21
CA TYR A 163 2.79 -5.15 0.16
C TYR A 163 4.14 -5.85 0.35
N GLU A 164 4.30 -7.02 -0.26
CA GLU A 164 5.52 -7.84 -0.23
C GLU A 164 6.60 -7.36 -1.21
N GLY A 165 6.27 -6.42 -2.09
CA GLY A 165 7.22 -5.80 -3.01
C GLY A 165 7.17 -6.31 -4.46
N VAL A 166 6.19 -7.11 -4.84
CA VAL A 166 6.07 -7.60 -6.23
C VAL A 166 5.57 -6.47 -7.14
N LEU A 167 6.26 -6.27 -8.26
CA LEU A 167 5.96 -5.24 -9.27
C LEU A 167 5.28 -5.87 -10.49
N SER A 168 4.43 -5.11 -11.15
CA SER A 168 3.84 -5.44 -12.46
C SER A 168 4.47 -4.61 -13.58
N ASP A 169 4.40 -5.07 -14.82
CA ASP A 169 4.85 -4.31 -16.01
C ASP A 169 3.86 -3.19 -16.31
N LEU A 170 3.94 -2.13 -15.50
CA LEU A 170 3.04 -0.99 -15.62
C LEU A 170 3.15 -0.26 -16.97
N ALA A 171 4.35 -0.27 -17.60
CA ALA A 171 4.52 0.42 -18.87
C ALA A 171 3.74 -0.28 -20.01
N ALA A 172 3.87 -1.60 -20.11
CA ALA A 172 3.09 -2.37 -21.07
C ALA A 172 1.59 -2.30 -20.77
N ILE A 173 1.21 -2.33 -19.50
CA ILE A 173 -0.19 -2.23 -19.07
C ILE A 173 -0.77 -0.84 -19.38
N ALA A 174 -0.05 0.26 -19.12
CA ALA A 174 -0.50 1.61 -19.45
C ALA A 174 -0.74 1.76 -20.95
N ALA A 175 0.16 1.23 -21.78
CA ALA A 175 -0.02 1.26 -23.24
C ALA A 175 -1.30 0.55 -23.69
N LEU A 176 -1.64 -0.61 -23.11
CA LEU A 176 -2.89 -1.33 -23.39
C LEU A 176 -4.12 -0.55 -22.93
N CYS A 177 -4.09 0.01 -21.72
CA CYS A 177 -5.18 0.84 -21.19
C CYS A 177 -5.45 2.05 -22.07
N HIS A 178 -4.40 2.78 -22.46
CA HIS A 178 -4.53 3.96 -23.33
C HIS A 178 -5.03 3.60 -24.73
N ALA A 179 -4.58 2.48 -25.31
CA ALA A 179 -5.10 1.99 -26.58
C ALA A 179 -6.61 1.67 -26.52
N ALA A 180 -7.10 1.24 -25.35
CA ALA A 180 -8.52 1.00 -25.10
C ALA A 180 -9.29 2.27 -24.64
N SER A 181 -8.63 3.43 -24.53
CA SER A 181 -9.22 4.67 -23.99
C SER A 181 -9.76 4.50 -22.55
N VAL A 182 -9.04 3.75 -21.72
CA VAL A 182 -9.33 3.51 -20.30
C VAL A 182 -8.15 4.02 -19.48
N PRO A 183 -8.35 4.85 -18.43
CA PRO A 183 -7.27 5.30 -17.56
C PRO A 183 -6.73 4.18 -16.69
N LEU A 184 -5.41 4.25 -16.38
CA LEU A 184 -4.74 3.40 -15.41
C LEU A 184 -4.54 4.15 -14.10
N ILE A 185 -5.15 3.66 -13.02
CA ILE A 185 -4.96 4.14 -11.65
C ILE A 185 -4.05 3.15 -10.92
N VAL A 186 -2.98 3.65 -10.29
CA VAL A 186 -2.04 2.80 -9.56
C VAL A 186 -2.00 3.17 -8.09
N ASP A 187 -2.37 2.23 -7.24
CA ASP A 187 -2.04 2.26 -5.82
C ASP A 187 -0.56 1.89 -5.66
N GLU A 188 0.27 2.91 -5.60
CA GLU A 188 1.71 2.84 -5.37
C GLU A 188 2.07 3.27 -3.93
N ALA A 189 1.17 2.99 -2.97
CA ALA A 189 1.37 3.40 -1.57
C ALA A 189 2.68 2.87 -0.97
N HIS A 190 3.17 1.72 -1.42
CA HIS A 190 4.44 1.13 -1.01
C HIS A 190 5.62 1.50 -1.90
N GLY A 191 5.44 2.38 -2.89
CA GLY A 191 6.43 2.74 -3.89
C GLY A 191 6.76 4.24 -3.96
N ALA A 192 6.53 5.01 -2.90
CA ALA A 192 6.83 6.45 -2.90
C ALA A 192 8.31 6.77 -3.21
N HIS A 193 9.21 5.83 -3.02
CA HIS A 193 10.64 5.95 -3.36
C HIS A 193 10.94 5.75 -4.86
N TYR A 194 9.96 5.36 -5.69
CA TYR A 194 10.13 5.28 -7.15
C TYR A 194 10.03 6.67 -7.80
N LEU A 195 11.03 7.49 -7.58
CA LEU A 195 11.17 8.79 -8.22
C LEU A 195 12.41 8.79 -9.13
N PRO A 196 12.52 9.72 -10.08
CA PRO A 196 13.62 9.74 -11.07
C PRO A 196 15.03 9.68 -10.46
N LEU A 197 15.21 10.31 -9.31
CA LEU A 197 16.45 10.30 -8.55
C LEU A 197 16.84 8.89 -8.09
N ALA A 198 15.89 8.10 -7.62
CA ALA A 198 16.13 6.74 -7.16
C ALA A 198 16.43 5.77 -8.32
N ALA A 199 15.93 6.04 -9.52
CA ALA A 199 16.16 5.21 -10.69
C ALA A 199 17.65 5.07 -11.04
N ALA A 200 18.46 6.10 -10.82
CA ALA A 200 19.91 6.08 -11.00
C ALA A 200 20.61 5.08 -10.06
N HIS A 201 19.98 4.71 -8.96
CA HIS A 201 20.50 3.81 -7.93
C HIS A 201 19.82 2.44 -7.93
N GLY A 202 19.09 2.07 -8.99
CA GLY A 202 18.56 0.75 -9.21
C GLY A 202 17.10 0.54 -8.76
N TRP A 203 16.39 1.58 -8.32
CA TRP A 203 14.93 1.56 -8.18
C TRP A 203 14.29 1.98 -9.50
N GLN A 204 14.29 1.05 -10.45
CA GLN A 204 13.68 1.25 -11.77
C GLN A 204 12.20 0.88 -11.73
N GLY A 205 11.42 1.54 -12.58
CA GLY A 205 9.98 1.39 -12.64
C GLY A 205 9.30 2.62 -12.02
N GLY A 206 8.21 2.38 -11.32
CA GLY A 206 7.35 3.44 -10.79
C GLY A 206 6.27 3.84 -11.77
N ALA A 207 5.07 4.08 -11.22
CA ALA A 207 3.87 4.25 -12.01
C ALA A 207 3.86 5.55 -12.85
N ILE A 208 4.52 6.61 -12.34
CA ILE A 208 4.63 7.89 -13.07
C ILE A 208 5.46 7.69 -14.34
N ALA A 209 6.65 7.08 -14.22
CA ALA A 209 7.54 6.84 -15.35
C ALA A 209 6.93 5.84 -16.36
N ALA A 210 6.12 4.90 -15.88
CA ALA A 210 5.42 3.91 -16.68
C ALA A 210 4.22 4.49 -17.45
N GLY A 211 3.81 5.73 -17.18
CA GLY A 211 2.71 6.39 -17.87
C GLY A 211 1.32 6.16 -17.27
N ALA A 212 1.22 5.78 -16.01
CA ALA A 212 -0.07 5.71 -15.31
C ALA A 212 -0.73 7.09 -15.23
N ASP A 213 -2.05 7.11 -15.17
CA ASP A 213 -2.87 8.33 -15.22
C ASP A 213 -3.00 9.01 -13.86
N VAL A 214 -3.31 8.23 -12.81
CA VAL A 214 -3.41 8.69 -11.43
C VAL A 214 -2.65 7.72 -10.53
N ILE A 215 -1.78 8.25 -9.72
CA ILE A 215 -0.89 7.46 -8.88
C ILE A 215 -1.01 7.94 -7.44
N ILE A 216 -1.21 7.01 -6.51
CA ILE A 216 -1.34 7.31 -5.10
C ILE A 216 -0.14 6.71 -4.37
N GLN A 217 0.64 7.54 -3.68
CA GLN A 217 1.83 7.14 -2.93
C GLN A 217 1.71 7.52 -1.46
N SER A 218 2.34 6.73 -0.57
CA SER A 218 2.43 7.02 0.87
C SER A 218 3.89 7.23 1.28
N PRO A 219 4.40 8.47 1.24
CA PRO A 219 5.78 8.76 1.63
C PRO A 219 6.14 8.24 3.03
N HIS A 220 5.21 8.26 3.97
CA HIS A 220 5.43 7.77 5.33
C HIS A 220 5.81 6.28 5.43
N LYS A 221 5.60 5.47 4.38
CA LYS A 221 5.93 4.04 4.39
C LYS A 221 7.39 3.76 4.03
N THR A 222 7.96 4.55 3.13
CA THR A 222 9.29 4.29 2.58
C THR A 222 10.23 5.50 2.59
N LEU A 223 9.73 6.68 2.94
CA LEU A 223 10.45 7.96 2.96
C LEU A 223 10.19 8.70 4.29
N PRO A 224 11.01 9.70 4.66
CA PRO A 224 10.91 10.41 5.94
C PRO A 224 9.75 11.41 6.00
N SER A 225 8.53 10.89 6.08
CA SER A 225 7.32 11.68 6.30
C SER A 225 6.50 11.11 7.45
N LEU A 226 5.64 11.92 8.06
CA LEU A 226 4.80 11.48 9.18
C LEU A 226 3.72 10.51 8.70
N THR A 227 3.36 9.55 9.55
CA THR A 227 2.25 8.60 9.30
C THR A 227 0.99 9.36 8.89
N GLN A 228 0.18 8.76 8.00
CA GLN A 228 -1.03 9.32 7.41
C GLN A 228 -0.79 10.21 6.18
N THR A 229 0.42 10.75 5.97
CA THR A 229 0.72 11.56 4.78
C THR A 229 0.71 10.71 3.51
N ALA A 230 0.15 11.26 2.44
CA ALA A 230 0.19 10.65 1.12
C ALA A 230 0.26 11.71 0.01
N LEU A 231 0.53 11.27 -1.21
CA LEU A 231 0.58 12.07 -2.42
C LEU A 231 -0.38 11.46 -3.45
N LEU A 232 -1.11 12.32 -4.15
CA LEU A 232 -1.80 11.96 -5.37
C LEU A 232 -1.13 12.67 -6.53
N HIS A 233 -0.61 11.90 -7.50
CA HIS A 233 0.00 12.40 -8.71
C HIS A 233 -0.95 12.22 -9.89
N TRP A 234 -1.00 13.21 -10.78
CA TRP A 234 -1.85 13.22 -11.96
C TRP A 234 -1.04 13.45 -13.23
N ASN A 235 -1.27 12.59 -14.22
CA ASN A 235 -0.67 12.66 -15.56
C ASN A 235 -1.70 12.40 -16.67
N SER A 236 -2.98 12.29 -16.33
CA SER A 236 -4.03 11.82 -17.22
C SER A 236 -4.38 12.76 -18.36
N SER A 237 -4.89 12.17 -19.43
CA SER A 237 -5.69 12.85 -20.47
C SER A 237 -7.18 12.41 -20.42
N PHE A 238 -7.54 11.45 -19.57
CA PHE A 238 -8.87 10.87 -19.45
C PHE A 238 -9.66 11.45 -18.28
N ILE A 239 -8.96 11.81 -17.19
CA ILE A 239 -9.54 12.32 -15.95
C ILE A 239 -9.14 13.79 -15.81
N PRO A 240 -10.08 14.75 -15.91
CA PRO A 240 -9.78 16.17 -15.71
C PRO A 240 -9.25 16.42 -14.27
N PRO A 241 -8.22 17.27 -14.09
CA PRO A 241 -7.69 17.55 -12.76
C PRO A 241 -8.73 18.21 -11.84
N GLN A 242 -9.65 19.01 -12.39
CA GLN A 242 -10.74 19.63 -11.65
C GLN A 242 -11.72 18.60 -11.05
N GLU A 243 -11.91 17.47 -11.74
CA GLU A 243 -12.74 16.40 -11.19
C GLU A 243 -12.04 15.69 -10.02
N LEU A 244 -10.71 15.51 -10.08
CA LEU A 244 -9.95 15.02 -8.92
C LEU A 244 -10.03 15.97 -7.75
N GLU A 245 -9.87 17.26 -7.95
CA GLU A 245 -10.00 18.30 -6.91
C GLU A 245 -11.37 18.22 -6.26
N ARG A 246 -12.42 18.15 -7.06
CA ARG A 246 -13.78 17.99 -6.54
C ARG A 246 -13.97 16.72 -5.72
N GLN A 247 -13.31 15.62 -6.09
CA GLN A 247 -13.40 14.38 -5.31
C GLN A 247 -12.51 14.42 -4.05
N LEU A 248 -11.38 15.10 -4.09
CA LEU A 248 -10.57 15.34 -2.90
C LEU A 248 -11.34 16.17 -1.87
N ASP A 249 -12.07 17.20 -2.29
CA ASP A 249 -12.95 17.98 -1.42
C ASP A 249 -14.06 17.11 -0.75
N VAL A 250 -14.49 16.02 -1.41
CA VAL A 250 -15.47 15.07 -0.83
C VAL A 250 -14.85 14.11 0.18
N PHE A 251 -13.63 13.62 -0.07
CA PHE A 251 -13.05 12.51 0.70
C PHE A 251 -11.96 12.95 1.69
N GLU A 252 -11.46 14.16 1.58
CA GLU A 252 -10.46 14.70 2.49
C GLU A 252 -11.11 15.61 3.53
N THR A 253 -10.44 15.76 4.67
CA THR A 253 -10.94 16.63 5.76
C THR A 253 -10.96 18.09 5.33
N SER A 254 -11.99 18.83 5.72
CA SER A 254 -12.06 20.29 5.55
C SER A 254 -11.14 21.08 6.50
N SER A 255 -10.45 20.40 7.42
CA SER A 255 -9.48 21.01 8.33
C SER A 255 -8.16 20.23 8.27
N PRO A 256 -7.39 20.40 7.18
CA PRO A 256 -6.18 19.62 6.94
C PRO A 256 -5.08 19.99 7.95
N SER A 257 -4.32 18.97 8.38
CA SER A 257 -3.22 19.14 9.34
C SER A 257 -2.00 19.79 8.70
N TYR A 258 -1.69 21.03 9.08
CA TYR A 258 -0.47 21.72 8.63
C TYR A 258 0.83 21.03 9.04
N PRO A 259 0.96 20.42 10.25
CA PRO A 259 2.11 19.58 10.57
C PRO A 259 2.33 18.42 9.60
N LEU A 260 1.25 17.75 9.14
CA LEU A 260 1.35 16.68 8.15
C LEU A 260 1.79 17.21 6.78
N MET A 261 1.21 18.32 6.33
CA MET A 261 1.62 18.97 5.07
C MET A 261 3.06 19.45 5.11
N ALA A 262 3.50 20.04 6.22
CA ALA A 262 4.90 20.45 6.43
C ALA A 262 5.85 19.24 6.41
N SER A 263 5.41 18.08 6.88
CA SER A 263 6.17 16.82 6.81
C SER A 263 6.36 16.36 5.36
N LEU A 264 5.33 16.49 4.50
CA LEU A 264 5.43 16.16 3.07
C LEU A 264 6.41 17.08 2.34
N ASP A 265 6.28 18.40 2.55
CA ASP A 265 7.19 19.37 1.93
C ASP A 265 8.62 19.22 2.45
N GLY A 266 8.78 18.98 3.76
CA GLY A 266 10.07 18.68 4.37
C GLY A 266 10.72 17.42 3.80
N CYS A 267 9.95 16.35 3.58
CA CYS A 267 10.41 15.14 2.90
C CYS A 267 10.91 15.45 1.47
N THR A 268 10.14 16.23 0.71
CA THR A 268 10.53 16.69 -0.64
C THR A 268 11.84 17.47 -0.60
N GLY A 269 12.00 18.40 0.36
CA GLY A 269 13.22 19.18 0.53
C GLY A 269 14.44 18.32 0.86
N LEU A 270 14.29 17.37 1.81
CA LEU A 270 15.36 16.45 2.19
C LEU A 270 15.79 15.55 1.02
N LEU A 271 14.83 15.06 0.23
CA LEU A 271 15.13 14.27 -0.96
C LEU A 271 15.82 15.08 -2.04
N ALA A 272 15.44 16.33 -2.24
CA ALA A 272 16.12 17.21 -3.19
C ALA A 272 17.58 17.51 -2.79
N GLU A 273 17.87 17.58 -1.49
CA GLU A 273 19.19 17.91 -0.96
C GLU A 273 20.07 16.66 -0.80
N HIS A 274 19.54 15.59 -0.27
CA HIS A 274 20.30 14.42 0.18
C HIS A 274 19.97 13.13 -0.58
N GLY A 275 18.92 13.11 -1.40
CA GLY A 275 18.33 11.89 -1.95
C GLY A 275 19.32 11.06 -2.76
N ASP A 276 20.20 11.68 -3.55
CA ASP A 276 21.22 10.95 -4.32
C ASP A 276 22.12 10.08 -3.42
N ALA A 277 22.70 10.70 -2.38
CA ALA A 277 23.53 9.98 -1.41
C ALA A 277 22.73 8.93 -0.60
N TRP A 278 21.48 9.25 -0.24
CA TRP A 278 20.63 8.34 0.51
C TRP A 278 20.24 7.08 -0.27
N PHE A 279 19.87 7.22 -1.53
CA PHE A 279 19.54 6.07 -2.38
C PHE A 279 20.78 5.23 -2.70
N ALA A 280 21.94 5.85 -2.94
CA ALA A 280 23.21 5.14 -3.11
C ALA A 280 23.56 4.31 -1.85
N ALA A 281 23.49 4.91 -0.66
CA ALA A 281 23.78 4.26 0.60
C ALA A 281 22.76 3.12 0.90
N TRP A 282 21.47 3.35 0.66
CA TRP A 282 20.45 2.32 0.84
C TRP A 282 20.70 1.14 -0.09
N ARG A 283 21.00 1.37 -1.37
CA ARG A 283 21.35 0.31 -2.31
C ARG A 283 22.57 -0.49 -1.86
N ALA A 284 23.61 0.18 -1.37
CA ALA A 284 24.81 -0.49 -0.87
C ALA A 284 24.50 -1.37 0.36
N ARG A 285 23.68 -0.91 1.31
CA ARG A 285 23.23 -1.71 2.48
C ARG A 285 22.48 -2.95 2.04
N LEU A 286 21.55 -2.85 1.09
CA LEU A 286 20.79 -3.98 0.55
C LEU A 286 21.68 -4.99 -0.19
N GLN A 287 22.69 -4.52 -0.92
CA GLN A 287 23.64 -5.40 -1.58
C GLN A 287 24.50 -6.18 -0.56
N ARG A 288 24.99 -5.52 0.49
CA ARG A 288 25.70 -6.21 1.59
C ARG A 288 24.81 -7.25 2.28
N PHE A 289 23.58 -6.87 2.63
CA PHE A 289 22.58 -7.78 3.19
C PHE A 289 22.38 -9.01 2.30
N SER A 290 22.11 -8.79 1.00
CA SER A 290 21.91 -9.88 0.05
C SER A 290 23.14 -10.82 -0.04
N GLY A 291 24.36 -10.27 0.03
CA GLY A 291 25.58 -11.06 0.11
C GLY A 291 25.68 -11.87 1.41
N ALA A 292 25.34 -11.24 2.53
CA ALA A 292 25.46 -11.86 3.87
C ALA A 292 24.48 -13.02 4.10
N VAL A 293 23.26 -12.98 3.51
CA VAL A 293 22.25 -14.04 3.68
C VAL A 293 22.40 -15.23 2.74
N ARG A 294 23.39 -15.24 1.84
CA ARG A 294 23.67 -16.38 0.95
C ARG A 294 23.86 -17.74 1.64
N PRO A 295 24.47 -17.81 2.85
CA PRO A 295 24.67 -19.09 3.55
C PRO A 295 23.40 -19.70 4.15
N LEU A 296 22.25 -19.01 4.15
CA LEU A 296 20.98 -19.53 4.70
C LEU A 296 20.60 -20.84 4.01
N ARG A 297 20.11 -21.80 4.79
CA ARG A 297 19.73 -23.15 4.35
C ARG A 297 18.27 -23.51 4.62
N ARG A 298 17.71 -22.94 5.67
CA ARG A 298 16.36 -23.25 6.18
C ARG A 298 15.44 -22.04 6.05
N LEU A 299 15.94 -20.84 6.36
CA LEU A 299 15.24 -19.61 6.04
C LEU A 299 15.44 -19.26 4.56
N ARG A 300 14.41 -18.71 3.94
CA ARG A 300 14.49 -18.17 2.58
C ARG A 300 14.18 -16.69 2.61
N VAL A 301 14.90 -15.91 1.82
CA VAL A 301 14.67 -14.46 1.71
C VAL A 301 14.37 -14.15 0.25
N LEU A 302 13.17 -13.63 -0.01
CA LEU A 302 12.66 -13.37 -1.36
C LEU A 302 13.58 -12.40 -2.11
N CYS A 303 14.03 -12.82 -3.29
CA CYS A 303 14.90 -12.04 -4.18
C CYS A 303 16.20 -11.52 -3.52
N HIS A 304 16.70 -12.23 -2.50
CA HIS A 304 17.97 -11.96 -1.83
C HIS A 304 18.78 -13.24 -1.62
N GLY A 305 20.09 -13.09 -1.45
CA GLY A 305 20.99 -14.21 -1.18
C GLY A 305 21.18 -15.09 -2.41
N MET A 306 20.65 -16.32 -2.37
CA MET A 306 20.65 -17.28 -3.49
C MET A 306 19.33 -17.27 -4.26
N ASP A 307 18.37 -16.48 -3.82
CA ASP A 307 17.08 -16.33 -4.47
C ASP A 307 17.07 -15.10 -5.38
N ASP A 308 16.45 -15.19 -6.53
CA ASP A 308 16.28 -14.05 -7.45
C ASP A 308 14.94 -14.14 -8.21
N VAL A 309 14.59 -13.07 -8.88
CA VAL A 309 13.31 -12.94 -9.62
C VAL A 309 13.11 -14.07 -10.64
N SER A 310 14.18 -14.62 -11.23
CA SER A 310 14.06 -15.67 -12.23
C SER A 310 13.56 -17.01 -11.66
N ALA A 311 13.68 -17.19 -10.34
CA ALA A 311 13.12 -18.35 -9.64
C ALA A 311 11.59 -18.26 -9.44
N HIS A 312 10.98 -17.10 -9.74
CA HIS A 312 9.57 -16.78 -9.52
C HIS A 312 8.89 -16.42 -10.85
N PRO A 313 8.45 -17.38 -11.66
CA PRO A 313 7.94 -17.13 -13.01
C PRO A 313 6.66 -16.26 -13.04
N GLY A 314 5.99 -16.10 -11.88
CA GLY A 314 4.84 -15.20 -11.71
C GLY A 314 5.22 -13.74 -11.41
N PHE A 315 6.51 -13.40 -11.32
CA PHE A 315 6.97 -12.04 -10.99
C PHE A 315 7.57 -11.36 -12.22
N PHE A 316 7.13 -10.12 -12.46
CA PHE A 316 7.82 -9.24 -13.41
C PHE A 316 9.10 -8.67 -12.80
N ALA A 317 8.99 -8.13 -11.57
CA ALA A 317 10.13 -7.60 -10.81
C ALA A 317 9.79 -7.57 -9.31
N HIS A 318 10.79 -7.28 -8.48
CA HIS A 318 10.64 -7.18 -7.03
C HIS A 318 11.38 -5.95 -6.47
N ASP A 319 10.76 -5.28 -5.52
CA ASP A 319 11.33 -4.18 -4.74
C ASP A 319 12.33 -4.71 -3.71
N SER A 320 13.60 -4.55 -3.95
CA SER A 320 14.65 -5.01 -3.03
C SER A 320 14.62 -4.35 -1.65
N GLY A 321 13.91 -3.23 -1.48
CA GLY A 321 13.68 -2.60 -0.17
C GLY A 321 12.72 -3.37 0.72
N LYS A 322 12.00 -4.35 0.18
CA LYS A 322 11.09 -5.26 0.88
C LYS A 322 11.80 -6.58 1.15
N ILE A 323 12.11 -6.87 2.41
CA ILE A 323 12.80 -8.10 2.80
C ILE A 323 11.76 -9.06 3.39
N LEU A 324 11.26 -9.98 2.55
CA LEU A 324 10.34 -11.03 2.97
C LEU A 324 11.11 -12.29 3.31
N VAL A 325 11.02 -12.73 4.58
CA VAL A 325 11.68 -13.92 5.10
C VAL A 325 10.65 -15.02 5.33
N ASN A 326 10.86 -16.19 4.73
CA ASN A 326 10.01 -17.37 4.92
C ASN A 326 10.68 -18.38 5.86
N GLY A 327 9.97 -18.77 6.92
CA GLY A 327 10.43 -19.68 7.96
C GLY A 327 9.94 -21.13 7.79
N ALA A 328 9.16 -21.45 6.76
CA ALA A 328 8.49 -22.76 6.63
C ALA A 328 9.45 -23.93 6.69
N ALA A 329 10.55 -23.90 5.92
CA ALA A 329 11.54 -24.95 5.93
C ALA A 329 12.33 -25.02 7.27
N ALA A 330 12.37 -23.94 8.04
CA ALA A 330 12.94 -23.88 9.38
C ALA A 330 11.96 -24.35 10.48
N GLY A 331 10.73 -24.73 10.13
CA GLY A 331 9.67 -25.12 11.07
C GLY A 331 9.14 -23.94 11.89
N LEU A 332 9.30 -22.71 11.39
CA LEU A 332 8.90 -21.48 12.07
C LEU A 332 7.71 -20.84 11.35
N THR A 333 6.65 -20.55 12.09
CA THR A 333 5.58 -19.66 11.60
C THR A 333 6.08 -18.22 11.56
N GLY A 334 5.44 -17.37 10.74
CA GLY A 334 5.76 -15.96 10.70
C GLY A 334 5.70 -15.28 12.07
N PRO A 335 4.63 -15.44 12.87
CA PRO A 335 4.59 -14.91 14.23
C PRO A 335 5.71 -15.44 15.14
N ALA A 336 6.08 -16.72 15.05
CA ALA A 336 7.17 -17.27 15.84
C ALA A 336 8.53 -16.69 15.45
N LEU A 337 8.78 -16.52 14.14
CA LEU A 337 10.00 -15.88 13.63
C LEU A 337 10.06 -14.39 14.03
N ALA A 338 8.95 -13.67 13.93
CA ALA A 338 8.85 -12.26 14.33
C ALA A 338 9.15 -12.10 15.85
N GLU A 339 8.61 -13.00 16.68
CA GLU A 339 8.87 -12.98 18.13
C GLU A 339 10.33 -13.26 18.47
N LEU A 340 11.00 -14.19 17.76
CA LEU A 340 12.44 -14.42 17.91
C LEU A 340 13.25 -13.18 17.56
N LEU A 341 12.92 -12.54 16.43
CA LEU A 341 13.58 -11.31 15.98
C LEU A 341 13.40 -10.17 16.98
N ARG A 342 12.21 -10.02 17.53
CA ARG A 342 11.87 -8.98 18.49
C ARG A 342 12.56 -9.20 19.85
N ARG A 343 12.39 -10.39 20.43
CA ARG A 343 12.86 -10.70 21.78
C ARG A 343 14.39 -10.77 21.87
N ASP A 344 15.02 -11.48 20.91
CA ASP A 344 16.43 -11.83 21.02
C ASP A 344 17.35 -10.85 20.27
N TRP A 345 16.80 -10.14 19.25
CA TRP A 345 17.57 -9.28 18.36
C TRP A 345 17.08 -7.83 18.29
N GLN A 346 15.98 -7.51 18.97
CA GLN A 346 15.37 -6.16 19.03
C GLN A 346 14.99 -5.60 17.65
N PHE A 347 14.50 -6.47 16.75
CA PHE A 347 13.93 -6.08 15.48
C PHE A 347 12.41 -6.18 15.52
N GLU A 348 11.72 -5.06 15.39
CA GLU A 348 10.28 -5.02 15.14
C GLU A 348 10.04 -5.09 13.65
N THR A 349 9.31 -6.08 13.19
CA THR A 349 9.04 -6.31 11.77
C THR A 349 7.67 -5.75 11.39
N GLU A 350 7.49 -5.42 10.11
CA GLU A 350 6.25 -4.79 9.61
C GLU A 350 5.05 -5.75 9.67
N MET A 351 5.25 -7.01 9.33
CA MET A 351 4.17 -7.98 9.22
C MET A 351 4.68 -9.39 9.49
N SER A 352 3.82 -10.20 10.10
CA SER A 352 3.97 -11.65 10.15
C SER A 352 2.67 -12.34 9.75
N CYS A 353 2.72 -13.22 8.74
CA CYS A 353 1.54 -13.92 8.22
C CYS A 353 1.93 -15.31 7.69
N GLY A 354 1.20 -16.35 8.06
CA GLY A 354 1.52 -17.72 7.68
C GLY A 354 2.93 -18.11 8.13
N ALA A 355 3.82 -18.37 7.18
CA ALA A 355 5.24 -18.64 7.44
C ALA A 355 6.16 -17.44 7.15
N ASN A 356 5.62 -16.28 6.78
CA ASN A 356 6.37 -15.13 6.32
C ASN A 356 6.49 -14.05 7.40
N VAL A 357 7.63 -13.34 7.35
CA VAL A 357 7.87 -12.08 8.06
C VAL A 357 8.37 -11.05 7.05
N LEU A 358 7.78 -9.86 7.06
CA LEU A 358 8.20 -8.74 6.22
C LEU A 358 8.95 -7.70 7.04
N ALA A 359 10.17 -7.38 6.64
CA ALA A 359 10.91 -6.21 7.08
C ALA A 359 10.90 -5.16 5.97
N MET A 360 10.50 -3.94 6.30
CA MET A 360 10.54 -2.79 5.38
C MET A 360 11.79 -1.97 5.65
N THR A 361 12.51 -1.64 4.59
CA THR A 361 13.69 -0.78 4.66
C THR A 361 13.44 0.57 4.02
N SER A 362 14.30 1.52 4.30
CA SER A 362 14.20 2.89 3.78
C SER A 362 15.59 3.51 3.58
N PRO A 363 15.70 4.63 2.85
CA PRO A 363 16.97 5.36 2.79
C PRO A 363 17.43 5.88 4.16
N CYS A 364 16.54 5.95 5.15
CA CYS A 364 16.80 6.48 6.50
C CYS A 364 17.30 5.42 7.50
N ASP A 365 17.47 4.15 7.10
CA ASP A 365 17.99 3.12 7.98
C ASP A 365 19.42 3.41 8.44
N GLU A 366 19.73 3.00 9.68
CA GLU A 366 21.10 3.04 10.21
C GLU A 366 22.04 2.19 9.36
N GLU A 367 23.32 2.61 9.25
CA GLU A 367 24.32 1.98 8.39
C GLU A 367 24.51 0.49 8.66
N THR A 368 24.43 0.06 9.93
CA THR A 368 24.66 -1.33 10.35
C THR A 368 23.38 -2.14 10.59
N ALA A 369 22.20 -1.55 10.41
CA ALA A 369 20.94 -2.21 10.75
C ALA A 369 20.74 -3.51 9.96
N LEU A 370 20.98 -3.49 8.65
CA LEU A 370 20.82 -4.65 7.77
C LEU A 370 21.91 -5.70 7.99
N ASP A 371 23.13 -5.32 8.37
CA ASP A 371 24.21 -6.25 8.71
C ASP A 371 23.85 -7.02 10.01
N ARG A 372 23.29 -6.35 11.01
CA ARG A 372 22.76 -6.97 12.24
C ARG A 372 21.56 -7.87 11.93
N PHE A 373 20.69 -7.46 11.04
CA PHE A 373 19.51 -8.26 10.63
C PHE A 373 19.96 -9.55 9.93
N ALA A 374 20.92 -9.49 9.02
CA ALA A 374 21.50 -10.66 8.37
C ALA A 374 22.13 -11.62 9.40
N ALA A 375 22.89 -11.10 10.37
CA ALA A 375 23.47 -11.91 11.44
C ALA A 375 22.41 -12.63 12.29
N ALA A 376 21.31 -11.95 12.62
CA ALA A 376 20.16 -12.55 13.31
C ALA A 376 19.57 -13.73 12.51
N LEU A 377 19.32 -13.54 11.21
CA LEU A 377 18.79 -14.59 10.35
C LEU A 377 19.71 -15.81 10.26
N LEU A 378 21.03 -15.61 10.17
CA LEU A 378 22.02 -16.70 10.14
C LEU A 378 22.03 -17.53 11.42
N VAL A 379 21.93 -16.89 12.60
CA VAL A 379 21.86 -17.59 13.87
C VAL A 379 20.57 -18.37 14.03
N ILE A 380 19.43 -17.78 13.66
CA ILE A 380 18.12 -18.45 13.70
C ILE A 380 18.10 -19.62 12.72
N ASP A 381 18.64 -19.47 11.52
CA ASP A 381 18.75 -20.53 10.51
C ASP A 381 19.55 -21.72 11.03
N ALA A 382 20.69 -21.46 11.64
CA ALA A 382 21.56 -22.50 12.22
C ALA A 382 20.87 -23.21 13.40
N ALA A 383 20.18 -22.49 14.27
CA ALA A 383 19.43 -23.06 15.40
C ALA A 383 18.27 -23.95 14.93
N ALA A 384 17.67 -23.64 13.78
CA ALA A 384 16.55 -24.38 13.20
C ALA A 384 16.98 -25.62 12.37
N ALA A 385 18.26 -25.97 12.32
CA ALA A 385 18.79 -27.02 11.43
C ALA A 385 18.11 -28.39 11.59
N GLN A 386 17.63 -28.72 12.78
CA GLN A 386 16.99 -30.01 13.12
C GLN A 386 15.45 -29.93 13.16
N ASN A 387 14.85 -28.76 12.95
CA ASN A 387 13.40 -28.61 13.00
C ASN A 387 12.72 -29.31 11.82
N ALA A 388 11.55 -29.91 12.05
CA ALA A 388 10.70 -30.38 10.96
C ALA A 388 10.08 -29.17 10.22
N PRO A 389 10.03 -29.19 8.88
CA PRO A 389 9.36 -28.16 8.12
C PRO A 389 7.86 -28.03 8.48
N LEU A 390 7.32 -26.82 8.31
CA LEU A 390 5.86 -26.63 8.39
C LEU A 390 5.15 -27.33 7.24
N PRO A 391 3.89 -27.75 7.42
CA PRO A 391 3.09 -28.31 6.34
C PRO A 391 2.85 -27.28 5.23
N ALA A 392 2.73 -27.74 3.99
CA ALA A 392 2.53 -26.88 2.81
C ALA A 392 1.26 -26.00 2.91
N SER A 393 0.24 -26.46 3.65
CA SER A 393 -0.98 -25.68 3.91
C SER A 393 -0.75 -24.35 4.65
N ALA A 394 0.38 -24.20 5.33
CA ALA A 394 0.73 -22.93 6.01
C ALA A 394 1.07 -21.77 5.04
N GLN A 395 1.15 -22.04 3.74
CA GLN A 395 1.59 -21.10 2.71
C GLN A 395 0.52 -20.85 1.62
N VAL A 396 -0.71 -21.29 1.83
CA VAL A 396 -1.75 -21.22 0.78
C VAL A 396 -2.62 -19.97 0.99
N LEU A 397 -2.61 -19.08 -0.02
CA LEU A 397 -3.66 -18.07 -0.15
C LEU A 397 -4.90 -18.69 -0.82
N PRO A 398 -6.12 -18.32 -0.38
CA PRO A 398 -7.32 -18.83 -1.02
C PRO A 398 -7.48 -18.23 -2.42
N ILE A 399 -7.87 -19.07 -3.38
CA ILE A 399 -8.36 -18.58 -4.66
C ILE A 399 -9.77 -18.03 -4.39
N PRO A 400 -10.07 -16.78 -4.77
CA PRO A 400 -11.40 -16.21 -4.60
C PRO A 400 -12.46 -17.03 -5.33
N GLY A 401 -13.61 -17.20 -4.71
CA GLY A 401 -14.76 -17.80 -5.37
C GLY A 401 -15.36 -16.88 -6.44
N PRO A 402 -16.21 -17.39 -7.33
CA PRO A 402 -16.90 -16.57 -8.31
C PRO A 402 -17.81 -15.55 -7.60
N ALA A 403 -17.92 -14.36 -8.17
CA ALA A 403 -18.88 -13.37 -7.70
C ALA A 403 -20.29 -13.73 -8.16
N ALA A 404 -21.20 -13.96 -7.21
CA ALA A 404 -22.63 -14.23 -7.48
C ALA A 404 -23.42 -12.94 -7.66
N CYS A 405 -22.99 -11.84 -7.00
CA CYS A 405 -23.57 -10.51 -7.12
C CYS A 405 -22.52 -9.43 -6.80
N SER A 406 -22.87 -8.14 -6.98
CA SER A 406 -21.97 -7.06 -6.63
C SER A 406 -21.81 -6.92 -5.11
N ILE A 407 -20.69 -6.31 -4.67
CA ILE A 407 -20.41 -5.99 -3.27
C ILE A 407 -21.57 -5.23 -2.63
N ALA A 408 -22.06 -4.18 -3.30
CA ALA A 408 -23.17 -3.37 -2.79
C ALA A 408 -24.47 -4.18 -2.68
N GLN A 409 -24.78 -5.05 -3.65
CA GLN A 409 -25.95 -5.92 -3.56
C GLN A 409 -25.87 -6.86 -2.35
N ALA A 410 -24.71 -7.47 -2.12
CA ALA A 410 -24.54 -8.38 -0.98
C ALA A 410 -24.66 -7.67 0.36
N LEU A 411 -24.04 -6.51 0.53
CA LEU A 411 -24.03 -5.76 1.79
C LEU A 411 -25.42 -5.21 2.18
N PHE A 412 -26.26 -4.86 1.20
CA PHE A 412 -27.61 -4.32 1.46
C PHE A 412 -28.70 -5.38 1.47
N ALA A 413 -28.38 -6.63 1.15
CA ALA A 413 -29.34 -7.73 1.20
C ALA A 413 -29.55 -8.24 2.64
N PRO A 414 -30.71 -8.83 2.96
CA PRO A 414 -30.86 -9.63 4.19
C PRO A 414 -29.78 -10.72 4.24
N HIS A 415 -29.23 -10.97 5.42
CA HIS A 415 -28.20 -11.98 5.61
C HIS A 415 -28.41 -12.73 6.92
N THR A 416 -27.75 -13.86 7.08
CA THR A 416 -27.80 -14.71 8.27
C THR A 416 -26.40 -15.24 8.59
N ALA A 417 -26.08 -15.35 9.88
CA ALA A 417 -24.80 -15.91 10.33
C ALA A 417 -24.85 -17.44 10.28
N LEU A 418 -23.88 -18.05 9.61
CA LEU A 418 -23.70 -19.51 9.57
C LEU A 418 -22.33 -19.89 10.14
N ALA A 419 -22.24 -21.01 10.83
CA ALA A 419 -20.96 -21.58 11.21
C ALA A 419 -20.10 -21.84 9.96
N LEU A 420 -18.78 -21.60 10.04
CA LEU A 420 -17.84 -21.69 8.93
C LEU A 420 -18.03 -22.95 8.07
N GLN A 421 -18.21 -24.10 8.71
CA GLN A 421 -18.41 -25.39 8.04
C GLN A 421 -19.71 -25.51 7.23
N HIS A 422 -20.71 -24.68 7.53
CA HIS A 422 -22.01 -24.65 6.84
C HIS A 422 -22.11 -23.51 5.81
N ALA A 423 -21.10 -22.66 5.73
CA ALA A 423 -21.08 -21.49 4.84
C ALA A 423 -20.59 -21.83 3.43
N VAL A 424 -19.95 -22.99 3.21
CA VAL A 424 -19.47 -23.42 1.90
C VAL A 424 -20.60 -23.45 0.87
N GLY A 425 -20.36 -22.87 -0.31
CA GLY A 425 -21.33 -22.75 -1.40
C GLY A 425 -22.35 -21.61 -1.23
N ARG A 426 -22.33 -20.90 -0.09
CA ARG A 426 -23.16 -19.71 0.14
C ARG A 426 -22.44 -18.46 -0.35
N THR A 427 -23.20 -17.40 -0.60
CA THR A 427 -22.65 -16.10 -1.00
C THR A 427 -22.37 -15.26 0.24
N SER A 428 -21.15 -14.74 0.37
CA SER A 428 -20.76 -13.89 1.50
C SER A 428 -21.50 -12.55 1.51
N ALA A 429 -21.90 -12.11 2.71
CA ALA A 429 -22.39 -10.77 2.99
C ALA A 429 -21.39 -9.93 3.80
N GLU A 430 -20.17 -10.43 4.01
CA GLU A 430 -19.14 -9.75 4.79
C GLU A 430 -17.77 -9.81 4.11
N TYR A 431 -16.85 -8.92 4.56
CA TYR A 431 -15.45 -9.01 4.26
C TYR A 431 -14.71 -9.85 5.32
N VAL A 432 -13.74 -10.64 4.85
CA VAL A 432 -12.75 -11.28 5.72
C VAL A 432 -11.36 -10.96 5.20
N TRP A 433 -10.44 -10.48 6.05
CA TRP A 433 -9.05 -10.21 5.67
C TRP A 433 -8.08 -10.54 6.79
N ALA A 434 -6.84 -10.86 6.41
CA ALA A 434 -5.70 -10.81 7.32
C ALA A 434 -5.17 -9.36 7.38
N TYR A 435 -4.80 -8.88 8.55
CA TYR A 435 -4.21 -7.56 8.67
C TYR A 435 -2.94 -7.61 9.53
N PRO A 436 -1.82 -7.11 9.02
CA PRO A 436 -1.51 -6.70 7.65
C PRO A 436 -1.61 -7.86 6.64
N PRO A 437 -1.78 -7.63 5.33
CA PRO A 437 -1.67 -6.39 4.56
C PRO A 437 -3.00 -5.65 4.33
N GLY A 438 -4.14 -6.15 4.80
CA GLY A 438 -5.44 -5.53 4.54
C GLY A 438 -6.02 -5.82 3.15
N VAL A 439 -5.57 -6.92 2.52
CA VAL A 439 -6.13 -7.47 1.29
C VAL A 439 -7.27 -8.43 1.69
N PRO A 440 -8.51 -8.24 1.17
CA PRO A 440 -9.60 -9.15 1.47
C PRO A 440 -9.34 -10.56 0.95
N LEU A 441 -9.44 -11.55 1.83
CA LEU A 441 -9.45 -12.99 1.47
C LEU A 441 -10.82 -13.39 0.93
N LEU A 442 -11.89 -12.76 1.45
CA LEU A 442 -13.27 -12.91 1.01
C LEU A 442 -13.91 -11.54 0.93
N ALA A 443 -14.66 -11.29 -0.13
CA ALA A 443 -15.45 -10.06 -0.30
C ALA A 443 -16.96 -10.39 -0.35
N PRO A 444 -17.83 -9.43 0.03
CA PRO A 444 -19.26 -9.59 -0.13
C PRO A 444 -19.62 -9.86 -1.59
N GLY A 445 -20.55 -10.77 -1.81
CA GLY A 445 -20.97 -11.20 -3.14
C GLY A 445 -20.18 -12.38 -3.72
N GLU A 446 -19.04 -12.76 -3.11
CA GLU A 446 -18.27 -13.94 -3.53
C GLU A 446 -18.87 -15.22 -2.91
N VAL A 447 -18.80 -16.31 -3.68
CA VAL A 447 -19.17 -17.64 -3.20
C VAL A 447 -18.06 -18.19 -2.30
N ILE A 448 -18.42 -18.63 -1.11
CA ILE A 448 -17.51 -19.20 -0.12
C ILE A 448 -17.08 -20.58 -0.59
N THR A 449 -15.77 -20.77 -0.80
CA THR A 449 -15.22 -22.05 -1.28
C THR A 449 -14.64 -22.88 -0.13
N PRO A 450 -14.50 -24.22 -0.32
CA PRO A 450 -13.80 -25.07 0.65
C PRO A 450 -12.36 -24.63 0.87
N GLU A 451 -11.68 -24.13 -0.19
CA GLU A 451 -10.29 -23.66 -0.18
C GLU A 451 -10.17 -22.40 0.71
N PHE A 452 -11.16 -21.49 0.67
CA PHE A 452 -11.21 -20.33 1.56
C PHE A 452 -11.26 -20.76 3.02
N ILE A 453 -12.15 -21.71 3.37
CA ILE A 453 -12.28 -22.21 4.77
C ILE A 453 -10.97 -22.88 5.21
N ALA A 454 -10.37 -23.69 4.33
CA ALA A 454 -9.10 -24.36 4.64
C ALA A 454 -7.96 -23.33 4.86
N ALA A 455 -7.87 -22.29 4.02
CA ALA A 455 -6.87 -21.23 4.17
C ALA A 455 -7.07 -20.42 5.46
N CYS A 456 -8.30 -20.03 5.81
CA CYS A 456 -8.59 -19.37 7.08
C CYS A 456 -8.17 -20.22 8.27
N THR A 457 -8.47 -21.52 8.24
CA THR A 457 -8.08 -22.47 9.30
C THR A 457 -6.56 -22.58 9.42
N ALA A 458 -5.85 -22.68 8.30
CA ALA A 458 -4.40 -22.76 8.28
C ALA A 458 -3.72 -21.47 8.78
N LEU A 459 -4.21 -20.30 8.37
CA LEU A 459 -3.72 -19.00 8.82
C LEU A 459 -3.93 -18.83 10.34
N ALA A 460 -5.12 -19.18 10.84
CA ALA A 460 -5.41 -19.12 12.28
C ALA A 460 -4.51 -20.09 13.08
N ALA A 461 -4.26 -21.29 12.56
CA ALA A 461 -3.35 -22.27 13.19
C ALA A 461 -1.89 -21.76 13.23
N CYS A 462 -1.48 -20.89 12.29
CA CYS A 462 -0.19 -20.21 12.29
C CYS A 462 -0.15 -18.98 13.21
N GLY A 463 -1.25 -18.63 13.90
CA GLY A 463 -1.34 -17.45 14.76
C GLY A 463 -1.64 -16.15 14.01
N THR A 464 -2.04 -16.21 12.74
CA THR A 464 -2.48 -15.03 11.98
C THR A 464 -3.88 -14.63 12.40
N HIS A 465 -4.07 -13.37 12.77
CA HIS A 465 -5.39 -12.84 13.13
C HIS A 465 -6.21 -12.51 11.88
N LEU A 466 -7.44 -13.03 11.82
CA LEU A 466 -8.40 -12.72 10.77
C LEU A 466 -9.41 -11.71 11.27
N HIS A 467 -9.65 -10.68 10.48
CA HIS A 467 -10.66 -9.66 10.74
C HIS A 467 -11.91 -9.96 9.92
N HIS A 468 -13.07 -9.77 10.55
CA HIS A 468 -14.40 -9.97 9.97
C HIS A 468 -15.20 -8.67 10.10
N THR A 469 -15.99 -8.32 9.10
CA THR A 469 -16.99 -7.23 9.25
C THR A 469 -18.31 -7.72 9.81
N GLY A 470 -18.58 -9.01 9.74
CA GLY A 470 -19.75 -9.65 10.35
C GLY A 470 -19.69 -9.67 11.88
N LEU A 471 -20.85 -9.80 12.51
CA LEU A 471 -20.99 -9.73 13.97
C LEU A 471 -20.57 -11.02 14.68
N GLY A 472 -20.32 -12.10 13.97
CA GLY A 472 -20.06 -13.44 14.51
C GLY A 472 -18.67 -13.72 15.03
N GLY A 473 -17.72 -12.76 14.96
CA GLY A 473 -16.40 -12.85 15.59
C GLY A 473 -15.52 -14.01 15.13
N GLY A 474 -15.59 -14.42 13.86
CA GLY A 474 -14.70 -15.42 13.24
C GLY A 474 -15.12 -16.89 13.43
N SER A 475 -16.11 -17.18 14.23
CA SER A 475 -16.70 -18.53 14.32
C SER A 475 -17.84 -18.76 13.33
N THR A 476 -18.40 -17.70 12.79
CA THR A 476 -19.47 -17.67 11.79
C THR A 476 -19.11 -16.75 10.64
N LEU A 477 -19.82 -16.91 9.52
CA LEU A 477 -19.82 -15.99 8.39
C LEU A 477 -21.23 -15.50 8.11
N ASP A 478 -21.37 -14.20 7.84
CA ASP A 478 -22.61 -13.63 7.36
C ASP A 478 -22.78 -13.96 5.87
N VAL A 479 -23.90 -14.61 5.52
CA VAL A 479 -24.18 -15.08 4.17
C VAL A 479 -25.56 -14.65 3.70
N LEU A 480 -25.73 -14.52 2.39
CA LEU A 480 -27.05 -14.32 1.77
C LEU A 480 -27.94 -15.55 1.96
N PRO A 481 -29.29 -15.38 1.98
CA PRO A 481 -30.27 -16.46 2.16
C PRO A 481 -30.15 -17.61 1.18
#